data_69ccc357a95f43933efb5a51e805470f
#
_entry.id   69ccc357a95f43933efb5a51e805470f
#
_cell.length_a   1.000
_cell.length_b   1.000
_cell.length_c   1.000
_cell.angle_alpha   90.00
_cell.angle_beta   90.00
_cell.angle_gamma   90.00
#
_symmetry.space_group_name_H-M   'P 1'
#
loop_
_entity.id
_entity.type
_entity.pdbx_description
1 polymer ?
#
loop_
_entity_poly.entity_id
_entity_poly.type
_entity_poly.pdbx_seq_one_letter_code
_entity_poly.pdbx_strand_id
1 'polypeptide(L)'
;MSNFNSVKKFMQTFGQEVKKNAEFPDEKIIKLRFELIKEELNELKDAIDKRDIKEVADALTDILYVTYGAGHAFGINLDKCFEEVQNSNMSKLGND
;
A
#
# COMPACT_ATOMS: atom_id res chain seq x y z
N MET A 1 14.35 5.00 -7.76
CA MET A 1 12.89 5.27 -7.63
C MET A 1 12.32 4.38 -6.54
N SER A 2 11.54 4.93 -5.62
CA SER A 2 10.90 4.14 -4.57
C SER A 2 9.79 3.26 -5.16
N ASN A 3 9.40 2.24 -4.42
CA ASN A 3 8.26 1.40 -4.81
C ASN A 3 6.98 2.23 -4.90
N PHE A 4 6.81 3.17 -3.96
CA PHE A 4 5.67 4.08 -3.96
C PHE A 4 5.62 4.88 -5.29
N ASN A 5 6.76 5.42 -5.72
CA ASN A 5 6.83 6.18 -6.97
C ASN A 5 6.64 5.30 -8.21
N SER A 6 7.06 4.04 -8.15
CA SER A 6 6.81 3.09 -9.24
C SER A 6 5.31 2.85 -9.43
N VAL A 7 4.57 2.73 -8.33
CA VAL A 7 3.11 2.56 -8.39
C VAL A 7 2.44 3.84 -8.93
N LYS A 8 2.96 5.02 -8.56
CA LYS A 8 2.47 6.28 -9.11
C LYS A 8 2.58 6.28 -10.64
N LYS A 9 3.72 5.87 -11.14
CA LYS A 9 3.96 5.79 -12.59
C LYS A 9 2.98 4.85 -13.27
N PHE A 10 2.73 3.70 -12.66
CA PHE A 10 1.74 2.75 -13.18
C PHE A 10 0.35 3.41 -13.27
N MET A 11 -0.09 4.04 -12.19
CA MET A 11 -1.40 4.68 -12.14
C MET A 11 -1.55 5.77 -13.21
N GLN A 12 -0.52 6.61 -13.35
CA GLN A 12 -0.53 7.68 -14.36
C GLN A 12 -0.56 7.11 -15.78
N THR A 13 0.18 6.04 -16.01
CA THR A 13 0.24 5.38 -17.32
C THR A 13 -1.15 4.85 -17.72
N PHE A 14 -1.90 4.33 -16.77
CA PHE A 14 -3.22 3.75 -17.04
C PHE A 14 -4.37 4.71 -16.76
N GLY A 15 -4.09 6.01 -16.62
CA GLY A 15 -5.11 7.02 -16.50
C GLY A 15 -5.86 7.06 -15.17
N GLN A 16 -5.28 6.47 -14.13
CA GLN A 16 -5.88 6.51 -12.79
C GLN A 16 -5.45 7.81 -12.09
N GLU A 17 -6.38 8.38 -11.35
CA GLU A 17 -6.12 9.65 -10.67
C GLU A 17 -5.13 9.49 -9.52
N VAL A 18 -4.11 10.34 -9.51
CA VAL A 18 -3.15 10.50 -8.41
C VAL A 18 -3.38 11.89 -7.82
N LYS A 19 -3.84 11.95 -6.59
CA LYS A 19 -4.10 13.24 -5.94
C LYS A 19 -2.80 13.88 -5.48
N LYS A 20 -2.75 15.19 -5.57
CA LYS A 20 -1.58 15.96 -5.15
C LYS A 20 -1.62 16.32 -3.67
N ASN A 21 -2.81 16.44 -3.12
CA ASN A 21 -2.99 16.84 -1.72
C ASN A 21 -3.81 15.77 -1.00
N ALA A 22 -3.53 15.58 0.28
CA ALA A 22 -4.22 14.59 1.10
C ALA A 22 -5.69 14.96 1.24
N GLU A 23 -6.56 14.11 0.72
CA GLU A 23 -8.01 14.27 0.82
C GLU A 23 -8.71 12.95 0.52
N PHE A 24 -9.95 12.85 0.92
CA PHE A 24 -10.75 11.68 0.56
C PHE A 24 -11.14 11.78 -0.92
N PRO A 25 -10.87 10.74 -1.71
CA PRO A 25 -11.37 10.69 -3.07
C PRO A 25 -12.86 10.37 -3.06
N ASP A 26 -13.45 10.24 -4.26
CA ASP A 26 -14.84 9.88 -4.40
C ASP A 26 -15.13 8.50 -3.77
N GLU A 27 -16.35 8.30 -3.31
CA GLU A 27 -16.76 7.09 -2.59
C GLU A 27 -16.46 5.79 -3.35
N LYS A 28 -16.58 5.81 -4.66
CA LYS A 28 -16.28 4.62 -5.47
C LYS A 28 -14.80 4.25 -5.39
N ILE A 29 -13.94 5.26 -5.38
CA ILE A 29 -12.50 5.05 -5.27
C ILE A 29 -12.12 4.58 -3.87
N ILE A 30 -12.73 5.17 -2.84
CA ILE A 30 -12.49 4.73 -1.45
C ILE A 30 -12.83 3.24 -1.32
N LYS A 31 -14.00 2.86 -1.79
CA LYS A 31 -14.46 1.48 -1.72
C LYS A 31 -13.55 0.55 -2.51
N LEU A 32 -13.17 0.95 -3.72
CA LEU A 32 -12.27 0.17 -4.56
C LEU A 32 -10.94 -0.09 -3.86
N ARG A 33 -10.34 0.96 -3.32
CA ARG A 33 -9.02 0.84 -2.68
C ARG A 33 -9.06 -0.06 -1.44
N PHE A 34 -10.12 0.05 -0.65
CA PHE A 34 -10.31 -0.82 0.49
C PHE A 34 -10.48 -2.29 0.06
N GLU A 35 -11.34 -2.53 -0.93
CA GLU A 35 -11.61 -3.89 -1.41
C GLU A 35 -10.38 -4.54 -2.03
N LEU A 36 -9.54 -3.78 -2.71
CA LEU A 36 -8.29 -4.32 -3.27
C LEU A 36 -7.36 -4.83 -2.17
N ILE A 37 -7.22 -4.08 -1.07
CA ILE A 37 -6.38 -4.50 0.06
C ILE A 37 -6.98 -5.74 0.73
N LYS A 38 -8.29 -5.74 0.93
CA LYS A 38 -9.00 -6.86 1.56
C LYS A 38 -8.83 -8.14 0.74
N GLU A 39 -8.95 -8.03 -0.57
CA GLU A 39 -8.80 -9.16 -1.49
C GLU A 39 -7.40 -9.78 -1.39
N GLU A 40 -6.37 -8.94 -1.38
CA GLU A 40 -4.99 -9.42 -1.23
C GLU A 40 -4.73 -10.03 0.15
N LEU A 41 -5.36 -9.48 1.18
CA LEU A 41 -5.28 -10.05 2.52
C LEU A 41 -5.86 -11.48 2.55
N ASN A 42 -7.00 -11.69 1.88
CA ASN A 42 -7.63 -13.00 1.78
C ASN A 42 -6.73 -13.98 1.02
N GLU A 43 -6.07 -13.53 -0.05
CA GLU A 43 -5.12 -14.37 -0.79
C GLU A 43 -3.92 -14.76 0.07
N LEU A 44 -3.45 -13.83 0.90
CA LEU A 44 -2.36 -14.12 1.84
C LEU A 44 -2.77 -15.23 2.82
N LYS A 45 -3.99 -15.13 3.36
CA LYS A 45 -4.49 -16.15 4.28
C LYS A 45 -4.54 -17.51 3.61
N ASP A 46 -5.06 -17.58 2.39
CA ASP A 46 -5.15 -18.84 1.64
C ASP A 46 -3.76 -19.43 1.37
N ALA A 47 -2.80 -18.59 0.99
CA ALA A 47 -1.42 -19.01 0.73
C ALA A 47 -0.76 -19.58 2.00
N ILE A 48 -0.99 -18.95 3.14
CA ILE A 48 -0.47 -19.42 4.43
C ILE A 48 -1.10 -20.76 4.78
N ASP A 49 -2.41 -20.90 4.61
CA ASP A 49 -3.13 -22.12 4.92
C ASP A 49 -2.63 -23.30 4.06
N LYS A 50 -2.29 -23.03 2.80
CA LYS A 50 -1.72 -24.01 1.89
C LYS A 50 -0.23 -24.27 2.11
N ARG A 51 0.42 -23.47 2.93
CA ARG A 51 1.87 -23.52 3.13
C ARG A 51 2.66 -23.35 1.84
N ASP A 52 2.15 -22.51 0.93
CA ASP A 52 2.79 -22.20 -0.35
C ASP A 52 3.58 -20.90 -0.24
N ILE A 53 4.89 -21.03 -0.05
CA ILE A 53 5.75 -19.87 0.20
C ILE A 53 5.81 -18.92 -1.00
N LYS A 54 5.71 -19.44 -2.21
CA LYS A 54 5.72 -18.62 -3.42
C LYS A 54 4.45 -17.75 -3.48
N GLU A 55 3.30 -18.34 -3.19
CA GLU A 55 2.05 -17.58 -3.13
C GLU A 55 2.03 -16.59 -1.98
N VAL A 56 2.67 -16.89 -0.86
CA VAL A 56 2.82 -15.94 0.23
C VAL A 56 3.62 -14.72 -0.24
N ALA A 57 4.72 -14.95 -0.95
CA ALA A 57 5.53 -13.85 -1.49
C ALA A 57 4.73 -12.98 -2.44
N ASP A 58 3.97 -13.59 -3.34
CA ASP A 58 3.13 -12.85 -4.28
C ASP A 58 2.06 -12.02 -3.53
N ALA A 59 1.39 -12.63 -2.57
CA ALA A 59 0.33 -11.94 -1.82
C ALA A 59 0.88 -10.77 -1.01
N LEU A 60 2.01 -10.94 -0.33
CA LEU A 60 2.64 -9.84 0.42
C LEU A 60 3.05 -8.71 -0.51
N THR A 61 3.59 -9.04 -1.67
CA THR A 61 4.00 -8.03 -2.66
C THR A 61 2.78 -7.28 -3.19
N ASP A 62 1.70 -7.99 -3.48
CA ASP A 62 0.47 -7.38 -3.96
C ASP A 62 -0.18 -6.48 -2.89
N ILE A 63 -0.09 -6.85 -1.61
CA ILE A 63 -0.56 -6.01 -0.51
C ILE A 63 0.19 -4.67 -0.53
N LEU A 64 1.51 -4.70 -0.70
CA LEU A 64 2.30 -3.48 -0.81
C LEU A 64 1.84 -2.65 -2.01
N TYR A 65 1.66 -3.31 -3.15
CA TYR A 65 1.31 -2.63 -4.40
C TYR A 65 -0.02 -1.88 -4.26
N VAL A 66 -1.06 -2.55 -3.80
CA VAL A 66 -2.39 -1.94 -3.66
C VAL A 66 -2.44 -0.91 -2.53
N THR A 67 -1.60 -1.07 -1.50
CA THR A 67 -1.48 -0.09 -0.42
C THR A 67 -0.87 1.20 -0.93
N TYR A 68 0.21 1.11 -1.72
CA TYR A 68 0.79 2.28 -2.35
C TYR A 68 -0.22 2.97 -3.29
N GLY A 69 -1.00 2.17 -4.02
CA GLY A 69 -2.06 2.70 -4.86
C GLY A 69 -3.10 3.48 -4.07
N ALA A 70 -3.49 2.97 -2.91
CA ALA A 70 -4.41 3.67 -2.02
C ALA A 70 -3.80 4.99 -1.54
N GLY A 71 -2.51 5.01 -1.22
CA GLY A 71 -1.81 6.24 -0.83
C GLY A 71 -1.94 7.31 -1.90
N HIS A 72 -1.70 6.95 -3.16
CA HIS A 72 -1.82 7.90 -4.28
C HIS A 72 -3.27 8.36 -4.49
N ALA A 73 -4.23 7.46 -4.33
CA ALA A 73 -5.63 7.80 -4.49
C ALA A 73 -6.11 8.81 -3.43
N PHE A 74 -5.54 8.75 -2.23
CA PHE A 74 -5.84 9.67 -1.14
C PHE A 74 -4.90 10.89 -1.10
N GLY A 75 -3.91 10.96 -1.97
CA GLY A 75 -2.93 12.05 -1.98
C GLY A 75 -1.98 12.05 -0.80
N ILE A 76 -1.73 10.87 -0.22
CA ILE A 76 -0.84 10.71 0.93
C ILE A 76 0.53 10.27 0.47
N ASN A 77 1.57 10.97 0.90
CA ASN A 77 2.96 10.58 0.61
C ASN A 77 3.38 9.48 1.58
N LEU A 78 3.19 8.23 1.18
CA LEU A 78 3.48 7.09 2.06
C LEU A 78 4.97 6.91 2.31
N ASP A 79 5.86 7.37 1.42
CA ASP A 79 7.30 7.34 1.68
C ASP A 79 7.64 8.18 2.91
N LYS A 80 7.07 9.37 3.00
CA LYS A 80 7.28 10.25 4.16
C LYS A 80 6.62 9.69 5.41
N CYS A 81 5.41 9.16 5.28
CA CYS A 81 4.73 8.54 6.40
C CYS A 81 5.51 7.35 6.95
N PHE A 82 6.08 6.54 6.06
CA PHE A 82 6.89 5.40 6.47
C PHE A 82 8.15 5.86 7.21
N GLU A 83 8.79 6.91 6.72
CA GLU A 83 9.97 7.49 7.38
C GLU A 83 9.65 7.92 8.82
N GLU A 84 8.50 8.57 9.01
CA GLU A 84 8.05 8.98 10.34
C GLU A 84 7.82 7.77 11.26
N VAL A 85 7.16 6.75 10.74
CA VAL A 85 6.91 5.52 11.49
C VAL A 85 8.23 4.83 11.83
N GLN A 86 9.17 4.77 10.89
CA GLN A 86 10.48 4.18 11.11
C GLN A 86 11.22 4.92 12.23
N ASN A 87 11.25 6.24 12.18
CA ASN A 87 11.93 7.04 13.20
C ASN A 87 11.29 6.83 14.57
N SER A 88 9.96 6.80 14.63
CA SER A 88 9.23 6.54 15.87
C SER A 88 9.55 5.16 16.44
N ASN A 89 9.55 4.14 15.60
CA ASN A 89 9.85 2.77 16.03
C ASN A 89 11.29 2.64 16.51
N MET A 90 12.23 3.25 15.80
CA MET A 90 13.64 3.19 16.22
C MET A 90 13.87 3.92 17.54
N SER A 91 13.17 5.01 17.80
CA SER A 91 13.30 5.74 19.06
C SER A 91 12.82 4.93 20.26
N LYS A 92 11.89 3.99 20.05
CA LYS A 92 11.43 3.10 21.14
C LYS A 92 12.52 2.17 21.64
N LEU A 93 13.49 1.85 20.82
CA LEU A 93 14.60 0.97 21.20
C LEU A 93 15.65 1.67 22.06
N GLY A 94 15.71 2.98 22.01
CA GLY A 94 16.69 3.76 22.76
C GLY A 94 16.22 4.28 24.11
N ASN A 95 15.01 3.93 24.52
CA ASN A 95 14.38 4.49 25.72
C ASN A 95 14.32 3.48 26.87
N ASP A 96 15.43 2.92 27.20
CA ASP A 96 15.47 2.00 28.33
C ASP A 96 15.50 2.70 29.65
#